data_5a839d71efc31c2a1fcc44fa18b12e9b
#
_entry.id   5a839d71efc31c2a1fcc44fa18b12e9b
#
_cell.length_a   1.000
_cell.length_b   1.000
_cell.length_c   1.000
_cell.angle_alpha   90.00
_cell.angle_beta   90.00
_cell.angle_gamma   90.00
#
_symmetry.space_group_name_H-M   'P 1'
#
loop_
_entity.id
_entity.type
_entity.pdbx_description
1 polymer ?
#
loop_
_entity_poly.entity_id
_entity_poly.type
_entity_poly.pdbx_seq_one_letter_code
_entity_poly.pdbx_strand_id
1 'polypeptide(L)'
;MTSAPRPEAEELLLELPAVHASARAARGLVRHFAEQHGLEGADLDALILIADELMTNAVDHGGGGGALEEAQLERPVAMRVSVVLDGASWSVSVSDQGGGDPAVVDALLHPEGLPDLEDERGRGLYLMTLECDSVEVRRSDDALGLCLVARRVLGAR
;
A
#
# COMPACT_ATOMS: atom_id res chain seq x y z
N MET A 1 -3.94 -38.41 5.98
CA MET A 1 -4.73 -37.20 5.79
C MET A 1 -4.11 -36.42 4.65
N THR A 2 -4.77 -36.36 3.55
CA THR A 2 -4.37 -35.49 2.42
C THR A 2 -4.78 -34.08 2.81
N SER A 3 -3.79 -33.22 3.08
CA SER A 3 -4.03 -31.79 3.21
C SER A 3 -4.65 -31.29 1.90
N ALA A 4 -5.82 -30.66 1.95
CA ALA A 4 -6.38 -30.00 0.79
C ALA A 4 -5.30 -29.04 0.22
N PRO A 5 -5.13 -28.97 -1.10
CA PRO A 5 -4.19 -28.03 -1.68
C PRO A 5 -4.57 -26.61 -1.19
N ARG A 6 -3.59 -25.88 -0.69
CA ARG A 6 -3.80 -24.45 -0.40
C ARG A 6 -4.25 -23.80 -1.69
N PRO A 7 -5.27 -22.94 -1.65
CA PRO A 7 -5.61 -22.15 -2.82
C PRO A 7 -4.34 -21.43 -3.30
N GLU A 8 -4.09 -21.47 -4.58
CA GLU A 8 -2.99 -20.71 -5.18
C GLU A 8 -3.21 -19.23 -4.85
N ALA A 9 -2.13 -18.52 -4.54
CA ALA A 9 -2.20 -17.08 -4.29
C ALA A 9 -2.57 -16.36 -5.59
N GLU A 10 -3.52 -15.42 -5.49
CA GLU A 10 -3.92 -14.57 -6.59
C GLU A 10 -3.26 -13.19 -6.45
N GLU A 11 -2.74 -12.66 -7.54
CA GLU A 11 -2.03 -11.39 -7.55
C GLU A 11 -2.60 -10.41 -8.57
N LEU A 12 -2.80 -9.16 -8.13
CA LEU A 12 -3.02 -8.02 -8.98
C LEU A 12 -1.76 -7.16 -8.98
N LEU A 13 -1.20 -6.88 -10.15
CA LEU A 13 -0.03 -6.01 -10.30
C LEU A 13 -0.38 -4.84 -11.21
N LEU A 14 -0.19 -3.62 -10.73
CA LEU A 14 -0.42 -2.38 -11.46
C LEU A 14 0.85 -1.53 -11.47
N GLU A 15 1.12 -0.89 -12.60
CA GLU A 15 2.14 0.13 -12.73
C GLU A 15 1.49 1.38 -13.32
N LEU A 16 1.55 2.48 -12.57
CA LEU A 16 0.75 3.68 -12.83
C LEU A 16 1.61 4.93 -12.62
N PRO A 17 1.30 6.04 -13.31
CA PRO A 17 1.85 7.33 -12.94
C PRO A 17 1.53 7.68 -11.47
N ALA A 18 2.49 8.28 -10.77
CA ALA A 18 2.31 8.67 -9.37
C ALA A 18 1.53 9.98 -9.25
N VAL A 19 0.25 9.94 -9.60
CA VAL A 19 -0.70 11.07 -9.52
C VAL A 19 -2.00 10.61 -8.86
N HIS A 20 -2.75 11.52 -8.25
CA HIS A 20 -3.99 11.21 -7.53
C HIS A 20 -5.06 10.54 -8.40
N ALA A 21 -5.16 10.91 -9.67
CA ALA A 21 -6.11 10.28 -10.61
C ALA A 21 -5.82 8.78 -10.77
N SER A 22 -4.55 8.39 -10.83
CA SER A 22 -4.14 6.98 -10.89
C SER A 22 -4.50 6.23 -9.60
N ALA A 23 -4.31 6.84 -8.44
CA ALA A 23 -4.69 6.26 -7.16
C ALA A 23 -6.20 5.98 -7.08
N ARG A 24 -7.03 6.91 -7.55
CA ARG A 24 -8.49 6.71 -7.61
C ARG A 24 -8.87 5.56 -8.53
N ALA A 25 -8.28 5.48 -9.71
CA ALA A 25 -8.53 4.38 -10.66
C ALA A 25 -8.06 3.03 -10.09
N ALA A 26 -6.88 2.99 -9.52
CA ALA A 26 -6.32 1.79 -8.91
C ALA A 26 -7.18 1.27 -7.73
N ARG A 27 -7.73 2.15 -6.91
CA ARG A 27 -8.64 1.76 -5.82
C ARG A 27 -9.84 0.97 -6.33
N GLY A 28 -10.43 1.39 -7.45
CA GLY A 28 -11.52 0.67 -8.09
C GLY A 28 -11.11 -0.72 -8.60
N LEU A 29 -9.92 -0.82 -9.19
CA LEU A 29 -9.35 -2.08 -9.67
C LEU A 29 -9.02 -3.04 -8.52
N VAL A 30 -8.48 -2.54 -7.43
CA VAL A 30 -8.18 -3.34 -6.23
C VAL A 30 -9.47 -3.88 -5.63
N ARG A 31 -10.50 -3.06 -5.50
CA ARG A 31 -11.82 -3.50 -4.99
C ARG A 31 -12.39 -4.61 -5.86
N HIS A 32 -12.43 -4.40 -7.17
CA HIS A 32 -12.98 -5.38 -8.10
C HIS A 32 -12.23 -6.72 -8.03
N PHE A 33 -10.91 -6.67 -8.05
CA PHE A 33 -10.07 -7.85 -7.91
C PHE A 33 -10.35 -8.63 -6.61
N ALA A 34 -10.38 -7.91 -5.49
CA ALA A 34 -10.61 -8.51 -4.18
C ALA A 34 -12.00 -9.15 -4.06
N GLU A 35 -13.04 -8.47 -4.53
CA GLU A 35 -14.41 -8.99 -4.54
C GLU A 35 -14.55 -10.23 -5.42
N GLN A 36 -13.92 -10.25 -6.59
CA GLN A 36 -13.91 -11.42 -7.48
C GLN A 36 -13.24 -12.64 -6.85
N HIS A 37 -12.30 -12.44 -5.93
CA HIS A 37 -11.61 -13.51 -5.21
C HIS A 37 -12.19 -13.76 -3.81
N GLY A 38 -13.42 -13.29 -3.56
CA GLY A 38 -14.18 -13.64 -2.37
C GLY A 38 -13.88 -12.83 -1.11
N LEU A 39 -13.09 -11.76 -1.22
CA LEU A 39 -12.85 -10.88 -0.07
C LEU A 39 -14.08 -9.99 0.15
N GLU A 40 -14.53 -9.89 1.40
CA GLU A 40 -15.73 -9.14 1.78
C GLU A 40 -15.62 -8.55 3.20
N GLY A 41 -16.57 -7.71 3.55
CA GLY A 41 -16.72 -7.17 4.92
C GLY A 41 -15.53 -6.34 5.38
N ALA A 42 -15.20 -6.45 6.65
CA ALA A 42 -14.15 -5.67 7.29
C ALA A 42 -12.77 -5.89 6.69
N ASP A 43 -12.47 -7.10 6.21
CA ASP A 43 -11.19 -7.42 5.57
C ASP A 43 -11.05 -6.73 4.22
N LEU A 44 -12.13 -6.65 3.44
CA LEU A 44 -12.17 -5.88 2.19
C LEU A 44 -12.03 -4.38 2.46
N ASP A 45 -12.79 -3.85 3.40
CA ASP A 45 -12.75 -2.42 3.74
C ASP A 45 -11.35 -2.00 4.20
N ALA A 46 -10.71 -2.83 5.01
CA ALA A 46 -9.33 -2.60 5.44
C ALA A 46 -8.34 -2.62 4.26
N LEU A 47 -8.46 -3.57 3.33
CA LEU A 47 -7.61 -3.61 2.14
C LEU A 47 -7.74 -2.33 1.31
N ILE A 48 -8.96 -1.87 1.06
CA ILE A 48 -9.21 -0.67 0.27
C ILE A 48 -8.63 0.56 0.95
N LEU A 49 -8.87 0.70 2.26
CA LEU A 49 -8.32 1.81 3.04
C LEU A 49 -6.80 1.84 3.00
N ILE A 50 -6.17 0.70 3.26
CA ILE A 50 -4.70 0.60 3.31
C ILE A 50 -4.07 0.82 1.92
N ALA A 51 -4.65 0.25 0.88
CA ALA A 51 -4.19 0.48 -0.49
C ALA A 51 -4.26 1.98 -0.85
N ASP A 52 -5.35 2.65 -0.51
CA ASP A 52 -5.53 4.08 -0.76
C ASP A 52 -4.49 4.93 0.01
N GLU A 53 -4.26 4.63 1.28
CA GLU A 53 -3.24 5.31 2.11
C GLU A 53 -1.82 5.12 1.55
N LEU A 54 -1.46 3.90 1.15
CA LEU A 54 -0.15 3.61 0.57
C LEU A 54 0.06 4.31 -0.78
N MET A 55 -0.96 4.34 -1.63
CA MET A 55 -0.90 5.03 -2.91
C MET A 55 -0.84 6.55 -2.73
N THR A 56 -1.64 7.10 -1.82
CA THR A 56 -1.60 8.53 -1.49
C THR A 56 -0.23 8.93 -0.96
N ASN A 57 0.36 8.09 -0.09
CA ASN A 57 1.72 8.31 0.40
C ASN A 57 2.74 8.31 -0.75
N ALA A 58 2.63 7.39 -1.71
CA ALA A 58 3.51 7.35 -2.87
C ALA A 58 3.38 8.59 -3.76
N VAL A 59 2.14 9.08 -3.97
CA VAL A 59 1.88 10.30 -4.74
C VAL A 59 2.43 11.54 -4.03
N ASP A 60 2.15 11.70 -2.74
CA ASP A 60 2.47 12.92 -2.00
C ASP A 60 3.95 13.00 -1.58
N HIS A 61 4.59 11.87 -1.33
CA HIS A 61 5.95 11.80 -0.76
C HIS A 61 6.94 11.00 -1.62
N GLY A 62 6.45 10.30 -2.63
CA GLY A 62 7.25 9.43 -3.49
C GLY A 62 7.78 10.09 -4.77
N GLY A 63 7.89 11.41 -4.83
CA GLY A 63 8.45 12.14 -5.97
C GLY A 63 7.45 12.47 -7.07
N GLY A 64 6.16 12.15 -6.90
CA GLY A 64 5.11 12.41 -7.88
C GLY A 64 4.61 13.86 -7.92
N GLY A 65 4.99 14.71 -6.96
CA GLY A 65 4.62 16.12 -6.95
C GLY A 65 3.22 16.42 -6.41
N GLY A 66 2.66 15.55 -5.58
CA GLY A 66 1.39 15.80 -4.88
C GLY A 66 0.19 15.91 -5.82
N ALA A 67 -0.43 17.06 -5.88
CA ALA A 67 -1.64 17.30 -6.66
C ALA A 67 -1.41 17.50 -8.18
N LEU A 68 -0.18 17.34 -8.67
CA LEU A 68 0.12 17.50 -10.10
C LEU A 68 -0.55 16.40 -10.94
N GLU A 69 -1.00 16.77 -12.12
CA GLU A 69 -1.39 15.82 -13.15
C GLU A 69 -0.15 15.24 -13.85
N GLU A 70 -0.28 14.08 -14.49
CA GLU A 70 0.83 13.42 -15.18
C GLU A 70 1.57 14.35 -16.15
N ALA A 71 0.84 15.19 -16.92
CA ALA A 71 1.40 16.14 -17.87
C ALA A 71 2.19 17.28 -17.20
N GLN A 72 2.04 17.49 -15.90
CA GLN A 72 2.72 18.54 -15.13
C GLN A 72 3.99 18.04 -14.43
N LEU A 73 4.25 16.73 -14.45
CA LEU A 73 5.45 16.16 -13.88
C LEU A 73 6.67 16.53 -14.72
N GLU A 74 7.76 16.95 -14.07
CA GLU A 74 9.02 17.27 -14.75
C GLU A 74 9.68 16.03 -15.36
N ARG A 75 9.38 14.85 -14.79
CA ARG A 75 9.83 13.54 -15.26
C ARG A 75 8.74 12.51 -15.00
N PRO A 76 8.66 11.44 -15.81
CA PRO A 76 7.78 10.32 -15.49
C PRO A 76 8.20 9.68 -14.17
N VAL A 77 7.25 9.62 -13.22
CA VAL A 77 7.42 8.92 -11.93
C VAL A 77 6.31 7.90 -11.82
N ALA A 78 6.70 6.64 -11.67
CA ALA A 78 5.76 5.55 -11.55
C ALA A 78 5.60 5.11 -10.09
N MET A 79 4.41 4.62 -9.76
CA MET A 79 4.18 3.79 -8.59
C MET A 79 3.78 2.39 -9.05
N ARG A 80 4.22 1.38 -8.32
CA ARG A 80 3.84 -0.01 -8.57
C ARG A 80 3.03 -0.50 -7.38
N VAL A 81 1.85 -1.04 -7.68
CA VAL A 81 0.90 -1.56 -6.69
C VAL A 81 0.77 -3.06 -6.89
N SER A 82 0.98 -3.84 -5.84
CA SER A 82 0.74 -5.28 -5.84
C SER A 82 -0.21 -5.64 -4.72
N VAL A 83 -1.23 -6.45 -5.03
CA VAL A 83 -2.15 -7.03 -4.05
C VAL A 83 -2.10 -8.53 -4.20
N VAL A 84 -1.85 -9.25 -3.10
CA VAL A 84 -1.81 -10.71 -3.07
C VAL A 84 -2.86 -11.23 -2.10
N LEU A 85 -3.69 -12.16 -2.57
CA LEU A 85 -4.68 -12.87 -1.77
C LEU A 85 -4.31 -14.35 -1.74
N ASP A 86 -4.04 -14.90 -0.57
CA ASP A 86 -3.62 -16.31 -0.42
C ASP A 86 -4.67 -17.19 0.29
N GLY A 87 -5.88 -16.67 0.49
CA GLY A 87 -6.96 -17.36 1.19
C GLY A 87 -6.90 -17.26 2.72
N ALA A 88 -5.75 -16.95 3.30
CA ALA A 88 -5.56 -16.78 4.75
C ALA A 88 -5.22 -15.34 5.14
N SER A 89 -4.69 -14.58 4.20
CA SER A 89 -4.32 -13.17 4.39
C SER A 89 -4.39 -12.42 3.08
N TRP A 90 -4.38 -11.09 3.19
CA TRP A 90 -4.02 -10.24 2.07
C TRP A 90 -2.73 -9.48 2.38
N SER A 91 -1.99 -9.19 1.34
CA SER A 91 -0.90 -8.23 1.40
C SER A 91 -1.04 -7.21 0.28
N VAL A 92 -0.67 -5.98 0.55
CA VAL A 92 -0.58 -4.91 -0.43
C VAL A 92 0.77 -4.24 -0.31
N SER A 93 1.43 -4.03 -1.43
CA SER A 93 2.67 -3.28 -1.49
C SER A 93 2.56 -2.16 -2.51
N VAL A 94 3.13 -1.02 -2.18
CA VAL A 94 3.24 0.13 -3.08
C VAL A 94 4.67 0.61 -3.08
N SER A 95 5.27 0.63 -4.26
CA SER A 95 6.62 1.15 -4.49
C SER A 95 6.55 2.51 -5.18
N ASP A 96 7.43 3.41 -4.79
CA ASP A 96 7.63 4.71 -5.42
C ASP A 96 9.03 4.86 -6.04
N GLN A 97 9.31 6.00 -6.62
CA GLN A 97 10.58 6.36 -7.23
C GLN A 97 11.13 7.69 -6.67
N GLY A 98 10.75 8.04 -5.44
CA GLY A 98 11.08 9.32 -4.81
C GLY A 98 12.40 9.38 -4.05
N GLY A 99 13.14 8.28 -3.99
CA GLY A 99 14.48 8.25 -3.40
C GLY A 99 14.55 8.25 -1.86
N GLY A 100 13.45 8.28 -1.14
CA GLY A 100 13.41 8.41 0.32
C GLY A 100 14.30 7.44 1.12
N ASP A 101 14.43 7.72 2.42
CA ASP A 101 15.18 6.87 3.36
C ASP A 101 14.23 5.94 4.11
N PRO A 102 14.39 4.61 3.99
CA PRO A 102 13.57 3.65 4.73
C PRO A 102 13.56 3.86 6.24
N ALA A 103 14.68 4.28 6.83
CA ALA A 103 14.79 4.50 8.27
C ALA A 103 13.87 5.63 8.76
N VAL A 104 13.67 6.68 7.96
CA VAL A 104 12.76 7.79 8.29
C VAL A 104 11.32 7.30 8.35
N VAL A 105 10.88 6.52 7.38
CA VAL A 105 9.52 5.98 7.34
C VAL A 105 9.32 4.91 8.40
N ASP A 106 10.30 4.06 8.64
CA ASP A 106 10.24 3.05 9.69
C ASP A 106 10.04 3.68 11.08
N ALA A 107 10.70 4.80 11.35
CA ALA A 107 10.51 5.56 12.59
C ALA A 107 9.08 6.12 12.74
N LEU A 108 8.41 6.48 11.64
CA LEU A 108 7.01 6.91 11.65
C LEU A 108 6.04 5.75 11.86
N LEU A 109 6.38 4.57 11.34
CA LEU A 109 5.60 3.34 11.55
C LEU A 109 5.68 2.82 12.98
N HIS A 110 6.82 2.99 13.63
CA HIS A 110 7.13 2.45 14.96
C HIS A 110 7.62 3.56 15.90
N PRO A 111 6.75 4.55 16.25
CA PRO A 111 7.16 5.64 17.13
C PRO A 111 7.45 5.14 18.55
N GLU A 112 8.44 5.75 19.21
CA GLU A 112 8.81 5.48 20.62
C GLU A 112 7.85 6.15 21.62
N GLY A 113 6.56 6.07 21.40
CA GLY A 113 5.56 6.72 22.24
C GLY A 113 4.33 7.06 21.41
N LEU A 114 3.60 8.09 21.84
CA LEU A 114 2.46 8.57 21.06
C LEU A 114 2.95 9.25 19.79
N PRO A 115 2.36 8.92 18.62
CA PRO A 115 2.71 9.58 17.37
C PRO A 115 2.31 11.07 17.42
N ASP A 116 3.02 11.89 16.65
CA ASP A 116 2.60 13.26 16.38
C ASP A 116 1.37 13.25 15.47
N LEU A 117 0.19 13.47 16.07
CA LEU A 117 -1.09 13.44 15.33
C LEU A 117 -1.31 14.69 14.46
N GLU A 118 -0.47 15.72 14.60
CA GLU A 118 -0.49 16.90 13.72
C GLU A 118 0.28 16.65 12.42
N ASP A 119 1.22 15.70 12.41
CA ASP A 119 1.87 15.21 11.19
C ASP A 119 0.94 14.25 10.45
N GLU A 120 0.35 14.69 9.35
CA GLU A 120 -0.59 13.88 8.54
C GLU A 120 0.04 12.59 8.05
N ARG A 121 1.30 12.62 7.61
CA ARG A 121 2.00 11.42 7.15
C ARG A 121 2.23 10.43 8.27
N GLY A 122 2.74 10.90 9.40
CA GLY A 122 2.98 10.06 10.59
C GLY A 122 1.69 9.47 11.14
N ARG A 123 0.61 10.25 11.16
CA ARG A 123 -0.72 9.79 11.56
C ARG A 123 -1.25 8.70 10.64
N GLY A 124 -1.20 8.91 9.32
CA GLY A 124 -1.67 7.92 8.33
C GLY A 124 -0.90 6.61 8.44
N LEU A 125 0.42 6.67 8.50
CA LEU A 125 1.29 5.50 8.65
C LEU A 125 1.02 4.75 9.98
N TYR A 126 0.85 5.49 11.06
CA TYR A 126 0.52 4.89 12.36
C TYR A 126 -0.85 4.19 12.35
N LEU A 127 -1.87 4.82 11.79
CA LEU A 127 -3.21 4.22 11.68
C LEU A 127 -3.20 2.92 10.87
N MET A 128 -2.36 2.82 9.85
CA MET A 128 -2.19 1.57 9.11
C MET A 128 -1.69 0.43 10.00
N THR A 129 -0.81 0.72 10.95
CA THR A 129 -0.31 -0.31 11.88
C THR A 129 -1.39 -0.86 12.80
N LEU A 130 -2.47 -0.11 13.03
CA LEU A 130 -3.62 -0.56 13.84
C LEU A 130 -4.55 -1.50 13.05
N GLU A 131 -4.61 -1.36 11.73
CA GLU A 131 -5.47 -2.15 10.84
C GLU A 131 -4.78 -3.40 10.29
N CYS A 132 -3.47 -3.48 10.36
CA CYS A 132 -2.67 -4.53 9.77
C CYS A 132 -1.92 -5.33 10.83
N ASP A 133 -1.62 -6.59 10.53
CA ASP A 133 -0.77 -7.43 11.37
C ASP A 133 0.71 -7.07 11.22
N SER A 134 1.09 -6.56 10.03
CA SER A 134 2.41 -5.99 9.81
C SER A 134 2.38 -4.87 8.78
N VAL A 135 3.22 -3.86 8.98
CA VAL A 135 3.54 -2.83 7.99
C VAL A 135 5.05 -2.64 8.01
N GLU A 136 5.66 -2.79 6.84
CA GLU A 136 7.12 -2.74 6.69
C GLU A 136 7.49 -1.77 5.58
N VAL A 137 8.67 -1.19 5.69
CA VAL A 137 9.28 -0.36 4.65
C VAL A 137 10.63 -0.91 4.26
N ARG A 138 10.90 -0.93 2.97
CA ARG A 138 12.20 -1.30 2.41
C ARG A 138 12.51 -0.45 1.19
N ARG A 139 13.73 -0.56 0.69
CA ARG A 139 14.07 0.02 -0.61
C ARG A 139 13.30 -0.72 -1.71
N SER A 140 12.81 0.02 -2.71
CA SER A 140 12.14 -0.58 -3.87
C SER A 140 13.11 -1.44 -4.69
N ASP A 141 12.57 -2.40 -5.46
CA ASP A 141 13.37 -3.35 -6.24
C ASP A 141 14.22 -2.67 -7.32
N ASP A 142 13.76 -1.54 -7.87
CA ASP A 142 14.52 -0.71 -8.81
C ASP A 142 15.54 0.21 -8.12
N ALA A 143 15.60 0.21 -6.79
CA ALA A 143 16.44 1.07 -5.94
C ALA A 143 16.17 2.58 -6.07
N LEU A 144 15.11 2.99 -6.79
CA LEU A 144 14.80 4.40 -7.02
C LEU A 144 13.96 5.04 -5.90
N GLY A 145 13.35 4.25 -5.04
CA GLY A 145 12.51 4.75 -3.96
C GLY A 145 12.25 3.73 -2.87
N LEU A 146 11.08 3.81 -2.25
CA LEU A 146 10.64 2.98 -1.15
C LEU A 146 9.54 2.01 -1.58
N CYS A 147 9.47 0.88 -0.91
CA CYS A 147 8.36 -0.05 -0.98
C CYS A 147 7.79 -0.22 0.43
N LEU A 148 6.51 0.11 0.61
CA LEU A 148 5.77 -0.17 1.82
C LEU A 148 4.92 -1.42 1.58
N VAL A 149 4.94 -2.34 2.55
CA VAL A 149 4.22 -3.61 2.49
C VAL A 149 3.35 -3.75 3.74
N ALA A 150 2.05 -3.85 3.54
CA ALA A 150 1.08 -4.10 4.61
C ALA A 150 0.46 -5.49 4.44
N ARG A 151 0.26 -6.19 5.56
CA ARG A 151 -0.33 -7.53 5.58
C ARG A 151 -1.38 -7.64 6.67
N ARG A 152 -2.48 -8.33 6.37
CA ARG A 152 -3.55 -8.62 7.33
C ARG A 152 -4.01 -10.07 7.19
N VAL A 153 -4.10 -10.74 8.33
CA VAL A 153 -4.69 -12.09 8.44
C VAL A 153 -6.20 -11.96 8.42
N LEU A 154 -6.87 -12.79 7.59
CA LEU A 154 -8.32 -12.73 7.42
C LEU A 154 -9.06 -13.28 8.64
N GLY A 155 -10.16 -12.62 8.99
CA GLY A 155 -11.04 -13.06 10.07
C GLY A 155 -10.46 -12.94 11.49
N ALA A 156 -9.29 -12.33 11.66
CA ALA A 156 -8.60 -12.26 12.96
C ALA A 156 -9.13 -11.16 13.91
N ARG A 157 -10.09 -10.33 13.49
CA ARG A 157 -10.58 -9.15 14.23
C ARG A 157 -12.10 -9.03 14.19
#